data_2ba3bf2174493f59958b4c3177fb237c
#
_entry.id   2ba3bf2174493f59958b4c3177fb237c
#
_cell.length_a   1.000
_cell.length_b   1.000
_cell.length_c   1.000
_cell.angle_alpha   90.00
_cell.angle_beta   90.00
_cell.angle_gamma   90.00
#
_symmetry.space_group_name_H-M   'P 1'
#
loop_
_entity.id
_entity.type
_entity.pdbx_description
1 polymer ?
#
loop_
_entity_poly.entity_id
_entity_poly.type
_entity_poly.pdbx_seq_one_letter_code
_entity_poly.pdbx_strand_id
1 'polypeptide(L)'
;MTQPKALAFDVGGSVFDWKTSIHSAVKKLAAGKNLPIDHEAFAMAWRLQFFVQIKRVHDNAIPHVNADVLVQAALEVVLTEFSGLEVSDQERQGLLSAWHQMKSFEDFPPALERLKEKYKVYVLTVLSFSMVADSSKVSGITWDGIISCEFLSAYKQRPEAYLEGCAVMGLKPEEVAMVAVHPSDLNSASKTGMKMCYAEPQLQEPDVPGLSMPPEYDNYFAWGKGFKELADKLCGINA
;
A
#
# COMPACT_ATOMS: atom_id res chain seq x y z
N MET A 1 1.61 -16.52 22.15
CA MET A 1 2.57 -15.61 21.48
C MET A 1 2.62 -14.29 22.25
N THR A 2 3.78 -13.66 22.38
CA THR A 2 3.92 -12.34 23.03
C THR A 2 3.23 -11.27 22.17
N GLN A 3 2.63 -10.27 22.81
CA GLN A 3 2.01 -9.13 22.11
C GLN A 3 3.10 -8.33 21.34
N PRO A 4 2.80 -7.82 20.14
CA PRO A 4 3.68 -6.89 19.47
C PRO A 4 3.73 -5.55 20.23
N LYS A 5 4.83 -4.82 20.11
CA LYS A 5 4.98 -3.46 20.65
C LYS A 5 4.52 -2.39 19.64
N ALA A 6 4.57 -2.72 18.35
CA ALA A 6 4.18 -1.84 17.26
C ALA A 6 3.45 -2.62 16.15
N LEU A 7 2.62 -1.88 15.42
CA LEU A 7 1.98 -2.32 14.19
C LEU A 7 2.58 -1.55 13.02
N ALA A 8 3.02 -2.26 12.00
CA ALA A 8 3.51 -1.70 10.74
C ALA A 8 2.48 -1.94 9.64
N PHE A 9 1.86 -0.89 9.14
CA PHE A 9 0.78 -0.97 8.17
C PHE A 9 1.29 -0.90 6.74
N ASP A 10 0.90 -1.86 5.91
CA ASP A 10 0.77 -1.61 4.47
C ASP A 10 -0.40 -0.66 4.23
N VAL A 11 -0.27 0.21 3.24
CA VAL A 11 -1.30 1.25 3.03
C VAL A 11 -1.90 1.28 1.63
N GLY A 12 -1.15 0.91 0.59
CA GLY A 12 -1.66 0.96 -0.79
C GLY A 12 -2.60 -0.20 -1.11
N GLY A 13 -3.92 0.03 -1.10
CA GLY A 13 -4.95 -1.01 -1.22
C GLY A 13 -5.35 -1.61 0.12
N SER A 14 -4.48 -1.53 1.14
CA SER A 14 -4.83 -1.93 2.49
C SER A 14 -5.62 -0.83 3.21
N VAL A 15 -5.07 0.36 3.30
CA VAL A 15 -5.66 1.51 4.00
C VAL A 15 -6.25 2.52 3.02
N PHE A 16 -5.53 2.82 1.94
CA PHE A 16 -5.92 3.80 0.94
C PHE A 16 -6.51 3.15 -0.30
N ASP A 17 -7.68 3.66 -0.72
CA ASP A 17 -8.36 3.29 -1.96
C ASP A 17 -7.70 3.98 -3.16
N TRP A 18 -6.60 3.37 -3.63
CA TRP A 18 -5.88 3.82 -4.80
C TRP A 18 -6.74 3.69 -6.07
N LYS A 19 -7.59 2.63 -6.15
CA LYS A 19 -8.35 2.29 -7.35
C LYS A 19 -9.38 3.38 -7.67
N THR A 20 -10.18 3.77 -6.69
CA THR A 20 -11.19 4.84 -6.86
C THR A 20 -10.52 6.18 -7.20
N SER A 21 -9.38 6.50 -6.58
CA SER A 21 -8.67 7.74 -6.85
C SER A 21 -8.18 7.80 -8.30
N ILE A 22 -7.48 6.77 -8.77
CA ILE A 22 -6.96 6.71 -10.14
C ILE A 22 -8.10 6.63 -11.15
N HIS A 23 -9.10 5.77 -10.92
CA HIS A 23 -10.28 5.64 -11.78
C HIS A 23 -10.96 7.01 -11.99
N SER A 24 -11.13 7.79 -10.93
CA SER A 24 -11.74 9.12 -10.99
C SER A 24 -10.92 10.10 -11.83
N ALA A 25 -9.60 10.07 -11.69
CA ALA A 25 -8.69 10.93 -12.47
C ALA A 25 -8.73 10.56 -13.96
N VAL A 26 -8.68 9.27 -14.29
CA VAL A 26 -8.76 8.77 -15.69
C VAL A 26 -10.11 9.10 -16.30
N LYS A 27 -11.20 8.93 -15.54
CA LYS A 27 -12.57 9.30 -15.99
C LYS A 27 -12.67 10.78 -16.33
N LYS A 28 -12.10 11.64 -15.50
CA LYS A 28 -12.06 13.09 -15.74
C LYS A 28 -11.26 13.43 -17.01
N LEU A 29 -10.12 12.80 -17.22
CA LEU A 29 -9.31 12.95 -18.42
C LEU A 29 -10.06 12.50 -19.68
N ALA A 30 -10.66 11.32 -19.65
CA ALA A 30 -11.43 10.76 -20.77
C ALA A 30 -12.62 11.64 -21.16
N ALA A 31 -13.36 12.16 -20.18
CA ALA A 31 -14.47 13.08 -20.41
C ALA A 31 -14.02 14.38 -21.08
N GLY A 32 -12.88 14.94 -20.67
CA GLY A 32 -12.30 16.14 -21.28
C GLY A 32 -11.88 15.96 -22.73
N LYS A 33 -11.58 14.72 -23.13
CA LYS A 33 -11.13 14.38 -24.50
C LYS A 33 -12.21 13.71 -25.34
N ASN A 34 -13.38 13.44 -24.76
CA ASN A 34 -14.45 12.65 -25.41
C ASN A 34 -13.96 11.30 -25.96
N LEU A 35 -13.12 10.60 -25.16
CA LEU A 35 -12.55 9.30 -25.55
C LEU A 35 -13.20 8.16 -24.76
N PRO A 36 -13.55 7.04 -25.41
CA PRO A 36 -14.09 5.86 -24.76
C PRO A 36 -12.94 5.04 -24.13
N ILE A 37 -12.46 5.45 -22.96
CA ILE A 37 -11.39 4.74 -22.24
C ILE A 37 -12.04 3.83 -21.19
N ASP A 38 -11.61 2.58 -21.11
CA ASP A 38 -11.88 1.72 -19.97
C ASP A 38 -11.02 2.18 -18.76
N HIS A 39 -11.66 2.94 -17.88
CA HIS A 39 -10.99 3.53 -16.72
C HIS A 39 -10.50 2.48 -15.72
N GLU A 40 -11.20 1.35 -15.60
CA GLU A 40 -10.81 0.27 -14.74
C GLU A 40 -9.59 -0.47 -15.29
N ALA A 41 -9.63 -0.82 -16.57
CA ALA A 41 -8.48 -1.44 -17.23
C ALA A 41 -7.23 -0.54 -17.16
N PHE A 42 -7.39 0.78 -17.36
CA PHE A 42 -6.29 1.74 -17.23
C PHE A 42 -5.71 1.75 -15.81
N ALA A 43 -6.56 1.88 -14.79
CA ALA A 43 -6.11 1.92 -13.40
C ALA A 43 -5.37 0.63 -13.01
N MET A 44 -5.89 -0.52 -13.42
CA MET A 44 -5.25 -1.82 -13.18
C MET A 44 -3.92 -1.97 -13.92
N ALA A 45 -3.87 -1.58 -15.20
CA ALA A 45 -2.62 -1.59 -15.96
C ALA A 45 -1.55 -0.72 -15.30
N TRP A 46 -1.92 0.48 -14.83
CA TRP A 46 -0.99 1.37 -14.13
C TRP A 46 -0.49 0.77 -12.81
N ARG A 47 -1.38 0.20 -12.01
CA ARG A 47 -1.02 -0.51 -10.77
C ARG A 47 -0.05 -1.66 -11.04
N LEU A 48 -0.33 -2.48 -12.04
CA LEU A 48 0.53 -3.61 -12.40
C LEU A 48 1.89 -3.13 -12.94
N GLN A 49 1.92 -2.10 -13.77
CA GLN A 49 3.16 -1.51 -14.27
C GLN A 49 3.99 -0.89 -13.14
N PHE A 50 3.39 -0.32 -12.11
CA PHE A 50 4.13 0.13 -10.92
C PHE A 50 4.90 -1.02 -10.27
N PHE A 51 4.29 -2.19 -10.10
CA PHE A 51 4.99 -3.38 -9.58
C PHE A 51 6.07 -3.91 -10.53
N VAL A 52 5.86 -3.78 -11.86
CA VAL A 52 6.91 -4.08 -12.83
C VAL A 52 8.12 -3.17 -12.63
N GLN A 53 7.92 -1.86 -12.37
CA GLN A 53 9.03 -0.95 -12.09
C GLN A 53 9.74 -1.33 -10.77
N ILE A 54 9.01 -1.69 -9.70
CA ILE A 54 9.61 -2.20 -8.46
C ILE A 54 10.46 -3.45 -8.75
N LYS A 55 9.94 -4.38 -9.56
CA LYS A 55 10.71 -5.56 -9.96
C LYS A 55 12.00 -5.20 -10.70
N ARG A 56 11.99 -4.20 -11.56
CA ARG A 56 13.21 -3.72 -12.26
C ARG A 56 14.25 -3.15 -11.27
N VAL A 57 13.81 -2.51 -10.17
CA VAL A 57 14.72 -2.12 -9.08
C VAL A 57 15.30 -3.35 -8.41
N HIS A 58 14.48 -4.36 -8.10
CA HIS A 58 14.93 -5.61 -7.49
C HIS A 58 15.94 -6.39 -8.36
N ASP A 59 15.75 -6.32 -9.69
CA ASP A 59 16.63 -6.98 -10.66
C ASP A 59 17.88 -6.13 -10.97
N ASN A 60 18.07 -4.98 -10.32
CA ASN A 60 19.12 -3.98 -10.60
C ASN A 60 19.12 -3.47 -12.06
N ALA A 61 17.98 -3.54 -12.74
CA ALA A 61 17.80 -3.01 -14.09
C ALA A 61 17.63 -1.49 -14.12
N ILE A 62 17.21 -0.91 -13.00
CA ILE A 62 17.16 0.54 -12.76
C ILE A 62 17.63 0.82 -11.31
N PRO A 63 18.12 2.03 -11.02
CA PRO A 63 18.52 2.42 -9.67
C PRO A 63 17.35 2.35 -8.67
N HIS A 64 17.66 2.23 -7.37
CA HIS A 64 16.70 2.45 -6.32
C HIS A 64 16.32 3.94 -6.29
N VAL A 65 15.07 4.24 -6.57
CA VAL A 65 14.51 5.60 -6.64
C VAL A 65 13.19 5.62 -5.88
N ASN A 66 12.64 6.80 -5.60
CA ASN A 66 11.37 6.90 -4.90
C ASN A 66 10.18 6.42 -5.77
N ALA A 67 9.06 6.12 -5.10
CA ALA A 67 7.89 5.55 -5.76
C ALA A 67 7.20 6.52 -6.74
N ASP A 68 7.32 7.85 -6.55
CA ASP A 68 6.77 8.83 -7.50
C ASP A 68 7.42 8.66 -8.88
N VAL A 69 8.74 8.46 -8.92
CA VAL A 69 9.47 8.18 -10.17
C VAL A 69 9.01 6.87 -10.81
N LEU A 70 8.81 5.82 -10.00
CA LEU A 70 8.35 4.52 -10.48
C LEU A 70 6.91 4.58 -11.01
N VAL A 71 6.03 5.31 -10.31
CA VAL A 71 4.63 5.54 -10.73
C VAL A 71 4.57 6.35 -12.03
N GLN A 72 5.42 7.37 -12.16
CA GLN A 72 5.53 8.13 -13.41
C GLN A 72 6.04 7.26 -14.56
N ALA A 73 7.10 6.49 -14.34
CA ALA A 73 7.63 5.56 -15.36
C ALA A 73 6.58 4.51 -15.78
N ALA A 74 5.79 4.02 -14.82
CA ALA A 74 4.68 3.12 -15.09
C ALA A 74 3.58 3.78 -15.94
N LEU A 75 3.24 5.05 -15.65
CA LEU A 75 2.25 5.81 -16.43
C LEU A 75 2.68 5.93 -17.90
N GLU A 76 3.95 6.25 -18.16
CA GLU A 76 4.44 6.39 -19.55
C GLU A 76 4.27 5.09 -20.34
N VAL A 77 4.51 3.93 -19.72
CA VAL A 77 4.27 2.64 -20.36
C VAL A 77 2.78 2.44 -20.67
N VAL A 78 1.91 2.66 -19.68
CA VAL A 78 0.46 2.47 -19.84
C VAL A 78 -0.12 3.39 -20.90
N LEU A 79 0.33 4.64 -20.98
CA LEU A 79 -0.13 5.57 -22.01
C LEU A 79 0.17 5.06 -23.43
N THR A 80 1.21 4.25 -23.63
CA THR A 80 1.46 3.63 -24.94
C THR A 80 0.51 2.49 -25.28
N GLU A 81 -0.07 1.85 -24.26
CA GLU A 81 -1.02 0.73 -24.44
C GLU A 81 -2.44 1.22 -24.77
N PHE A 82 -2.80 2.43 -24.36
CA PHE A 82 -4.09 3.06 -24.63
C PHE A 82 -4.01 3.97 -25.85
N SER A 83 -4.03 3.37 -27.06
CA SER A 83 -3.85 4.06 -28.33
C SER A 83 -4.85 5.21 -28.51
N GLY A 84 -4.36 6.35 -28.99
CA GLY A 84 -5.17 7.56 -29.21
C GLY A 84 -5.32 8.47 -27.98
N LEU A 85 -4.78 8.07 -26.83
CA LEU A 85 -4.75 8.91 -25.63
C LEU A 85 -3.49 9.79 -25.64
N GLU A 86 -3.56 10.94 -26.33
CA GLU A 86 -2.54 11.98 -26.17
C GLU A 86 -2.78 12.75 -24.86
N VAL A 87 -1.75 12.84 -24.03
CA VAL A 87 -1.80 13.47 -22.70
C VAL A 87 -0.80 14.62 -22.63
N SER A 88 -1.30 15.82 -22.39
CA SER A 88 -0.44 16.99 -22.13
C SER A 88 0.29 16.86 -20.78
N ASP A 89 1.32 17.66 -20.56
CA ASP A 89 2.05 17.65 -19.29
C ASP A 89 1.14 18.00 -18.10
N GLN A 90 0.21 18.93 -18.27
CA GLN A 90 -0.75 19.29 -17.22
C GLN A 90 -1.70 18.13 -16.89
N GLU A 91 -2.18 17.39 -17.88
CA GLU A 91 -3.03 16.22 -17.69
C GLU A 91 -2.26 15.08 -17.04
N ARG A 92 -1.00 14.89 -17.44
CA ARG A 92 -0.07 13.92 -16.83
C ARG A 92 0.11 14.22 -15.35
N GLN A 93 0.37 15.47 -14.98
CA GLN A 93 0.46 15.88 -13.58
C GLN A 93 -0.87 15.66 -12.84
N GLY A 94 -2.00 15.89 -13.49
CA GLY A 94 -3.32 15.59 -12.94
C GLY A 94 -3.53 14.11 -12.63
N LEU A 95 -3.04 13.21 -13.49
CA LEU A 95 -3.07 11.77 -13.25
C LEU A 95 -2.15 11.39 -12.08
N LEU A 96 -0.90 11.87 -12.07
CA LEU A 96 0.07 11.58 -11.02
C LEU A 96 -0.42 12.05 -9.65
N SER A 97 -1.09 13.22 -9.58
CA SER A 97 -1.63 13.76 -8.34
C SER A 97 -2.71 12.86 -7.70
N ALA A 98 -3.33 11.95 -8.46
CA ALA A 98 -4.31 11.03 -7.91
C ALA A 98 -3.69 10.07 -6.87
N TRP A 99 -2.42 9.72 -7.00
CA TRP A 99 -1.69 8.91 -6.01
C TRP A 99 -1.43 9.65 -4.69
N HIS A 100 -1.52 10.97 -4.69
CA HIS A 100 -1.39 11.83 -3.50
C HIS A 100 -2.74 12.19 -2.86
N GLN A 101 -3.85 11.75 -3.45
CA GLN A 101 -5.20 12.12 -3.01
C GLN A 101 -6.07 10.89 -2.68
N MET A 102 -5.43 9.77 -2.42
CA MET A 102 -6.13 8.54 -2.03
C MET A 102 -6.81 8.76 -0.67
N LYS A 103 -8.07 8.34 -0.59
CA LYS A 103 -8.80 8.32 0.68
C LYS A 103 -8.63 6.98 1.39
N SER A 104 -8.64 7.01 2.71
CA SER A 104 -8.73 5.76 3.47
C SER A 104 -10.11 5.13 3.34
N PHE A 105 -10.18 3.81 3.50
CA PHE A 105 -11.46 3.13 3.70
C PHE A 105 -12.12 3.63 4.97
N GLU A 106 -13.46 3.64 4.98
CA GLU A 106 -14.27 4.26 6.05
C GLU A 106 -14.09 3.60 7.42
N ASP A 107 -13.82 2.30 7.46
CA ASP A 107 -13.62 1.56 8.71
C ASP A 107 -12.24 1.78 9.34
N PHE A 108 -11.27 2.32 8.58
CA PHE A 108 -9.89 2.43 9.04
C PHE A 108 -9.68 3.54 10.08
N PRO A 109 -10.11 4.81 9.89
CA PRO A 109 -9.83 5.87 10.86
C PRO A 109 -10.29 5.54 12.29
N PRO A 110 -11.53 5.06 12.54
CA PRO A 110 -11.94 4.70 13.89
C PRO A 110 -11.19 3.49 14.46
N ALA A 111 -10.78 2.54 13.61
CA ALA A 111 -9.95 1.42 14.04
C ALA A 111 -8.53 1.89 14.42
N LEU A 112 -7.95 2.79 13.63
CA LEU A 112 -6.62 3.36 13.89
C LEU A 112 -6.55 4.05 15.25
N GLU A 113 -7.52 4.92 15.58
CA GLU A 113 -7.54 5.63 16.88
C GLU A 113 -7.53 4.66 18.05
N ARG A 114 -8.31 3.59 17.98
CA ARG A 114 -8.33 2.54 19.01
C ARG A 114 -7.02 1.77 19.10
N LEU A 115 -6.41 1.46 17.97
CA LEU A 115 -5.10 0.78 17.94
C LEU A 115 -4.00 1.62 18.55
N LYS A 116 -4.02 2.95 18.33
CA LYS A 116 -3.06 3.91 18.89
C LYS A 116 -3.12 4.01 20.41
N GLU A 117 -4.25 3.68 21.05
CA GLU A 117 -4.33 3.61 22.50
C GLU A 117 -3.43 2.51 23.11
N LYS A 118 -3.11 1.48 22.31
CA LYS A 118 -2.41 0.29 22.80
C LYS A 118 -1.04 0.06 22.13
N TYR A 119 -0.89 0.47 20.89
CA TYR A 119 0.28 0.21 20.06
C TYR A 119 0.85 1.51 19.48
N LYS A 120 2.16 1.53 19.22
CA LYS A 120 2.69 2.46 18.23
C LYS A 120 2.31 1.98 16.84
N VAL A 121 1.86 2.92 16.00
CA VAL A 121 1.38 2.61 14.65
C VAL A 121 2.24 3.30 13.61
N TYR A 122 2.90 2.50 12.80
CA TYR A 122 3.78 2.95 11.73
C TYR A 122 3.25 2.54 10.37
N VAL A 123 3.60 3.27 9.35
CA VAL A 123 3.48 2.81 7.96
C VAL A 123 4.79 2.14 7.56
N LEU A 124 4.69 1.00 6.86
CA LEU A 124 5.80 0.38 6.13
C LEU A 124 5.29 0.04 4.73
N THR A 125 5.74 0.78 3.70
CA THR A 125 5.09 0.77 2.39
C THR A 125 6.05 0.93 1.22
N VAL A 126 5.61 0.47 0.05
CA VAL A 126 6.26 0.73 -1.24
C VAL A 126 5.92 2.11 -1.82
N LEU A 127 4.85 2.76 -1.32
CA LEU A 127 4.50 4.12 -1.75
C LEU A 127 5.51 5.13 -1.20
N SER A 128 5.66 6.27 -1.88
CA SER A 128 6.54 7.33 -1.40
C SER A 128 6.04 7.95 -0.10
N PHE A 129 6.95 8.54 0.65
CA PHE A 129 6.61 9.29 1.86
C PHE A 129 5.58 10.39 1.56
N SER A 130 5.76 11.11 0.44
CA SER A 130 4.86 12.20 0.04
C SER A 130 3.45 11.70 -0.28
N MET A 131 3.31 10.60 -1.03
CA MET A 131 2.00 9.99 -1.30
C MET A 131 1.26 9.62 -0.02
N VAL A 132 1.97 9.02 0.95
CA VAL A 132 1.37 8.62 2.22
C VAL A 132 1.01 9.83 3.07
N ALA A 133 1.90 10.82 3.17
CA ALA A 133 1.66 12.04 3.94
C ALA A 133 0.45 12.83 3.42
N ASP A 134 0.37 13.02 2.10
CA ASP A 134 -0.73 13.73 1.45
C ASP A 134 -2.06 12.97 1.60
N SER A 135 -2.08 11.67 1.33
CA SER A 135 -3.27 10.81 1.48
C SER A 135 -3.74 10.71 2.93
N SER A 136 -2.81 10.69 3.89
CA SER A 136 -3.13 10.73 5.32
C SER A 136 -3.80 12.05 5.69
N LYS A 137 -3.31 13.17 5.18
CA LYS A 137 -3.92 14.48 5.39
C LYS A 137 -5.32 14.57 4.79
N VAL A 138 -5.51 14.05 3.57
CA VAL A 138 -6.83 13.96 2.91
C VAL A 138 -7.81 13.11 3.73
N SER A 139 -7.33 12.07 4.37
CA SER A 139 -8.14 11.13 5.17
C SER A 139 -8.31 11.54 6.63
N GLY A 140 -7.61 12.61 7.08
CA GLY A 140 -7.65 13.06 8.46
C GLY A 140 -7.02 12.08 9.46
N ILE A 141 -6.07 11.24 9.03
CA ILE A 141 -5.39 10.25 9.86
C ILE A 141 -3.93 10.64 10.13
N THR A 142 -3.39 10.16 11.23
CA THR A 142 -2.01 10.39 11.63
C THR A 142 -1.34 9.10 12.07
N TRP A 143 -0.02 9.02 11.89
CA TRP A 143 0.83 7.89 12.22
C TRP A 143 1.88 8.30 13.25
N ASP A 144 2.41 7.35 14.01
CA ASP A 144 3.61 7.58 14.83
C ASP A 144 4.88 7.70 13.97
N GLY A 145 4.85 7.18 12.75
CA GLY A 145 5.89 7.36 11.76
C GLY A 145 5.52 6.75 10.41
N ILE A 146 6.10 7.30 9.34
CA ILE A 146 5.95 6.81 7.98
C ILE A 146 7.31 6.31 7.50
N ILE A 147 7.40 5.02 7.19
CA ILE A 147 8.59 4.36 6.68
C ILE A 147 8.28 3.93 5.25
N SER A 148 8.72 4.73 4.30
CA SER A 148 8.69 4.38 2.88
C SER A 148 9.93 3.56 2.53
N CYS A 149 9.76 2.56 1.68
CA CYS A 149 10.87 1.79 1.12
C CYS A 149 11.88 2.65 0.34
N GLU A 150 11.53 3.86 -0.06
CA GLU A 150 12.45 4.80 -0.70
C GLU A 150 13.64 5.20 0.21
N PHE A 151 13.47 5.10 1.55
CA PHE A 151 14.51 5.40 2.53
C PHE A 151 15.31 4.16 2.95
N LEU A 152 14.90 2.98 2.48
CA LEU A 152 15.51 1.69 2.81
C LEU A 152 16.37 1.20 1.63
N SER A 153 17.14 0.15 1.85
CA SER A 153 17.98 -0.42 0.80
C SER A 153 17.21 -1.21 -0.26
N ALA A 154 15.94 -1.57 0.04
CA ALA A 154 15.11 -2.39 -0.84
C ALA A 154 13.62 -2.04 -0.72
N TYR A 155 12.89 -2.33 -1.79
CA TYR A 155 11.42 -2.38 -1.77
C TYR A 155 10.92 -3.70 -1.17
N LYS A 156 9.69 -3.69 -0.57
CA LYS A 156 8.95 -4.92 -0.32
C LYS A 156 8.89 -5.72 -1.66
N GLN A 157 9.07 -6.99 -1.71
CA GLN A 157 9.04 -8.03 -0.67
C GLN A 157 10.44 -8.59 -0.37
N ARG A 158 11.46 -7.79 -0.54
CA ARG A 158 12.80 -8.15 -0.11
C ARG A 158 12.87 -8.13 1.41
N PRO A 159 13.56 -9.10 2.05
CA PRO A 159 13.70 -9.15 3.51
C PRO A 159 14.27 -7.87 4.12
N GLU A 160 15.17 -7.21 3.40
CA GLU A 160 15.82 -5.97 3.82
C GLU A 160 14.79 -4.89 4.16
N ALA A 161 13.72 -4.74 3.36
CA ALA A 161 12.68 -3.74 3.60
C ALA A 161 12.01 -3.91 4.96
N TYR A 162 11.77 -5.13 5.40
CA TYR A 162 11.14 -5.42 6.70
C TYR A 162 12.13 -5.29 7.85
N LEU A 163 13.34 -5.83 7.70
CA LEU A 163 14.39 -5.78 8.73
C LEU A 163 14.83 -4.35 9.02
N GLU A 164 15.11 -3.57 7.97
CA GLU A 164 15.47 -2.16 8.09
C GLU A 164 14.31 -1.32 8.59
N GLY A 165 13.07 -1.61 8.14
CA GLY A 165 11.87 -0.98 8.69
C GLY A 165 11.75 -1.18 10.20
N CYS A 166 11.96 -2.39 10.71
CA CYS A 166 12.00 -2.66 12.14
C CYS A 166 13.14 -1.91 12.85
N ALA A 167 14.32 -1.85 12.22
CA ALA A 167 15.46 -1.12 12.76
C ALA A 167 15.19 0.40 12.89
N VAL A 168 14.51 1.00 11.91
CA VAL A 168 14.06 2.41 11.97
C VAL A 168 13.08 2.64 13.14
N MET A 169 12.20 1.67 13.43
CA MET A 169 11.32 1.72 14.60
C MET A 169 12.07 1.54 15.94
N GLY A 170 13.33 1.11 15.92
CA GLY A 170 14.10 0.75 17.10
C GLY A 170 13.60 -0.55 17.75
N LEU A 171 13.02 -1.45 16.98
CA LEU A 171 12.40 -2.71 17.42
C LEU A 171 13.01 -3.91 16.68
N LYS A 172 12.93 -5.08 17.33
CA LYS A 172 13.22 -6.35 16.67
C LYS A 172 12.02 -6.83 15.86
N PRO A 173 12.22 -7.64 14.81
CA PRO A 173 11.08 -8.14 13.99
C PRO A 173 10.00 -8.84 14.81
N GLU A 174 10.36 -9.66 15.81
CA GLU A 174 9.41 -10.35 16.68
C GLU A 174 8.57 -9.44 17.59
N GLU A 175 8.94 -8.17 17.70
CA GLU A 175 8.24 -7.13 18.45
C GLU A 175 7.26 -6.32 17.60
N VAL A 176 7.28 -6.53 16.26
CA VAL A 176 6.44 -5.81 15.30
C VAL A 176 5.46 -6.77 14.62
N ALA A 177 4.23 -6.33 14.44
CA ALA A 177 3.28 -7.02 13.57
C ALA A 177 3.10 -6.24 12.28
N MET A 178 3.30 -6.92 11.14
CA MET A 178 2.91 -6.40 9.83
C MET A 178 1.40 -6.53 9.67
N VAL A 179 0.73 -5.45 9.29
CA VAL A 179 -0.73 -5.39 9.08
C VAL A 179 -0.99 -5.10 7.61
N ALA A 180 -1.67 -6.00 6.92
CA ALA A 180 -1.96 -5.85 5.50
C ALA A 180 -3.22 -6.64 5.09
N VAL A 181 -3.74 -6.31 3.92
CA VAL A 181 -4.77 -7.11 3.22
C VAL A 181 -4.17 -8.05 2.18
N HIS A 182 -2.87 -7.94 1.92
CA HIS A 182 -2.15 -8.72 0.91
C HIS A 182 -1.38 -9.88 1.57
N PRO A 183 -1.81 -11.15 1.40
CA PRO A 183 -1.13 -12.31 1.97
C PRO A 183 0.34 -12.42 1.58
N SER A 184 0.71 -12.01 0.37
CA SER A 184 2.10 -12.01 -0.10
C SER A 184 3.02 -11.09 0.73
N ASP A 185 2.53 -9.91 1.14
CA ASP A 185 3.25 -8.99 2.00
C ASP A 185 3.46 -9.59 3.40
N LEU A 186 2.38 -10.13 3.99
CA LEU A 186 2.42 -10.78 5.30
C LEU A 186 3.36 -11.98 5.32
N ASN A 187 3.30 -12.84 4.29
CA ASN A 187 4.19 -14.00 4.16
C ASN A 187 5.66 -13.59 4.01
N SER A 188 5.93 -12.48 3.33
CA SER A 188 7.31 -11.98 3.21
C SER A 188 7.81 -11.39 4.54
N ALA A 189 6.96 -10.65 5.25
CA ALA A 189 7.26 -10.14 6.58
C ALA A 189 7.52 -11.26 7.60
N SER A 190 6.70 -12.31 7.59
CA SER A 190 6.84 -13.44 8.53
C SER A 190 8.17 -14.17 8.44
N LYS A 191 8.75 -14.26 7.23
CA LYS A 191 10.07 -14.87 7.01
C LYS A 191 11.20 -14.10 7.70
N THR A 192 10.98 -12.85 8.08
CA THR A 192 11.92 -12.03 8.87
C THR A 192 11.69 -12.12 10.37
N GLY A 193 10.66 -12.83 10.82
CA GLY A 193 10.29 -12.97 12.22
C GLY A 193 9.18 -12.03 12.69
N MET A 194 8.67 -11.14 11.82
CA MET A 194 7.52 -10.30 12.16
C MET A 194 6.25 -11.15 12.35
N LYS A 195 5.35 -10.68 13.22
CA LYS A 195 4.01 -11.23 13.33
C LYS A 195 3.15 -10.76 12.16
N MET A 196 2.12 -11.52 11.81
CA MET A 196 1.20 -11.21 10.74
C MET A 196 -0.18 -10.85 11.30
N CYS A 197 -0.72 -9.71 10.89
CA CYS A 197 -2.10 -9.33 11.15
C CYS A 197 -2.81 -9.09 9.82
N TYR A 198 -3.85 -9.86 9.56
CA TYR A 198 -4.58 -9.80 8.29
C TYR A 198 -5.93 -9.10 8.47
N ALA A 199 -6.20 -8.11 7.62
CA ALA A 199 -7.56 -7.57 7.43
C ALA A 199 -8.08 -8.04 6.07
N GLU A 200 -9.31 -8.56 6.01
CA GLU A 200 -9.91 -8.87 4.71
C GLU A 200 -10.06 -7.60 3.88
N PRO A 201 -9.69 -7.64 2.58
CA PRO A 201 -9.68 -6.45 1.74
C PRO A 201 -11.10 -5.96 1.45
N GLN A 202 -11.30 -4.64 1.43
CA GLN A 202 -12.53 -4.02 0.96
C GLN A 202 -12.58 -3.90 -0.56
N LEU A 203 -11.40 -3.83 -1.20
CA LEU A 203 -11.25 -3.91 -2.65
C LEU A 203 -10.85 -5.31 -3.05
N GLN A 204 -11.53 -5.84 -4.07
CA GLN A 204 -11.04 -7.01 -4.77
C GLN A 204 -9.99 -6.57 -5.79
N GLU A 205 -8.73 -6.67 -5.41
CA GLU A 205 -7.61 -6.48 -6.32
C GLU A 205 -6.73 -7.74 -6.31
N PRO A 206 -6.11 -8.09 -7.43
CA PRO A 206 -5.13 -9.17 -7.41
C PRO A 206 -3.97 -8.76 -6.52
N ASP A 207 -3.52 -9.68 -5.69
CA ASP A 207 -2.24 -9.56 -5.00
C ASP A 207 -1.11 -9.48 -6.04
N VAL A 208 0.11 -9.19 -5.60
CA VAL A 208 1.26 -9.10 -6.52
C VAL A 208 1.34 -10.35 -7.38
N PRO A 209 1.38 -10.22 -8.73
CA PRO A 209 1.39 -11.37 -9.62
C PRO A 209 2.50 -12.37 -9.27
N GLY A 210 2.16 -13.65 -9.19
CA GLY A 210 3.07 -14.74 -8.84
C GLY A 210 3.36 -14.90 -7.34
N LEU A 211 2.77 -14.07 -6.48
CA LEU A 211 2.93 -14.13 -5.03
C LEU A 211 1.59 -14.24 -4.30
N SER A 212 0.48 -14.25 -5.03
CA SER A 212 -0.85 -14.42 -4.47
C SER A 212 -0.99 -15.78 -3.81
N MET A 213 -1.28 -15.77 -2.51
CA MET A 213 -1.56 -16.96 -1.73
C MET A 213 -2.89 -16.77 -1.01
N PRO A 214 -3.70 -17.83 -0.88
CA PRO A 214 -4.91 -17.74 -0.05
C PRO A 214 -4.51 -17.42 1.39
N PRO A 215 -5.34 -16.66 2.12
CA PRO A 215 -5.09 -16.39 3.53
C PRO A 215 -5.15 -17.68 4.34
N GLU A 216 -4.11 -17.96 5.12
CA GLU A 216 -4.04 -19.07 6.08
C GLU A 216 -4.28 -18.51 7.49
N TYR A 217 -5.54 -18.41 7.88
CA TYR A 217 -5.98 -17.72 9.10
C TYR A 217 -5.30 -18.22 10.37
N ASP A 218 -4.97 -19.50 10.45
CA ASP A 218 -4.33 -20.09 11.63
C ASP A 218 -2.87 -19.62 11.82
N ASN A 219 -2.25 -19.09 10.78
CA ASN A 219 -0.89 -18.58 10.81
C ASN A 219 -0.83 -17.10 11.23
N TYR A 220 -1.96 -16.40 11.29
CA TYR A 220 -1.98 -15.00 11.67
C TYR A 220 -2.02 -14.83 13.20
N PHE A 221 -1.25 -13.84 13.67
CA PHE A 221 -1.34 -13.40 15.07
C PHE A 221 -2.76 -12.89 15.40
N ALA A 222 -3.34 -12.15 14.47
CA ALA A 222 -4.74 -11.72 14.48
C ALA A 222 -5.25 -11.55 13.05
N TRP A 223 -6.55 -11.73 12.83
CA TRP A 223 -7.21 -11.42 11.57
C TRP A 223 -8.63 -10.92 11.79
N GLY A 224 -9.19 -10.16 10.84
CA GLY A 224 -10.55 -9.62 10.91
C GLY A 224 -11.16 -9.38 9.54
N LYS A 225 -12.49 -9.35 9.50
CA LYS A 225 -13.28 -8.93 8.34
C LYS A 225 -13.21 -7.40 8.19
N GLY A 226 -12.05 -6.90 7.80
CA GLY A 226 -11.72 -5.49 7.80
C GLY A 226 -11.06 -5.01 9.10
N PHE A 227 -10.76 -3.71 9.15
CA PHE A 227 -9.97 -3.14 10.24
C PHE A 227 -10.73 -3.02 11.56
N LYS A 228 -12.05 -2.87 11.52
CA LYS A 228 -12.85 -2.79 12.73
C LYS A 228 -12.70 -4.07 13.57
N GLU A 229 -12.96 -5.24 12.97
CA GLU A 229 -12.85 -6.53 13.67
C GLU A 229 -11.42 -6.84 14.07
N LEU A 230 -10.43 -6.51 13.21
CA LEU A 230 -9.02 -6.68 13.54
C LEU A 230 -8.63 -5.84 14.77
N ALA A 231 -9.09 -4.58 14.87
CA ALA A 231 -8.86 -3.74 16.02
C ALA A 231 -9.56 -4.29 17.28
N ASP A 232 -10.79 -4.84 17.18
CA ASP A 232 -11.48 -5.49 18.29
C ASP A 232 -10.62 -6.62 18.88
N LYS A 233 -10.07 -7.48 18.04
CA LYS A 233 -9.22 -8.60 18.48
C LYS A 233 -7.88 -8.12 19.06
N LEU A 234 -7.22 -7.15 18.44
CA LEU A 234 -5.93 -6.63 18.91
C LEU A 234 -6.06 -5.84 20.22
N CYS A 235 -7.18 -5.15 20.42
CA CYS A 235 -7.46 -4.42 21.66
C CYS A 235 -8.03 -5.31 22.77
N GLY A 236 -8.35 -6.59 22.49
CA GLY A 236 -8.87 -7.54 23.48
C GLY A 236 -10.37 -7.37 23.78
N ILE A 237 -11.10 -6.73 22.88
CA ILE A 237 -12.56 -6.68 22.94
C ILE A 237 -13.05 -7.95 22.26
N ASN A 238 -13.59 -8.89 23.05
CA ASN A 238 -14.18 -10.10 22.51
C ASN A 238 -15.33 -9.75 21.56
N ALA A 239 -15.23 -10.21 20.32
CA ALA A 239 -16.31 -10.13 19.35
C ALA A 239 -17.43 -11.11 19.68
#